data_9b6c0e3f1eb7643ca0539df99824e54b
#
_entry.id   9b6c0e3f1eb7643ca0539df99824e54b
#
_cell.length_a   1.000
_cell.length_b   1.000
_cell.length_c   1.000
_cell.angle_alpha   90.00
_cell.angle_beta   90.00
_cell.angle_gamma   90.00
#
_symmetry.space_group_name_H-M   'P 1'
#
loop_
_entity.id
_entity.type
_entity.pdbx_description
1 polymer ?
#
loop_
_entity_poly.entity_id
_entity_poly.type
_entity_poly.pdbx_seq_one_letter_code
_entity_poly.pdbx_strand_id
1 'polypeptide(L)'
;MSRATFASLALTIASVVACGGGASAPSALPSSSVPPSGSPSPASSSTPSLAAAPVQLAADIDVGGRTLHLFCVGTAPAGQPTVLGESGLMGDSRTWNDILYAVAERTRVCGYDRAGLNQSQPAPESARTLQDQVDDLRALVTAAELTGPIVFTAHSSGAWNVSLYTSQHPEDVLGVVLVDPRGSHVSAEWLAALPPKAAGEPVAVAANRDELTTFQSDPSLNDEHLDLTKAIEQVNEVLDPKTPLFGDRPLIVLQAGLTPNSWSDLPDETRVVFDRIWHDGQTAFLSESTKSSAVAVDDSDHDLPAMRPDAIVGALFEVLDQVGP
;
A
#
# COMPACT_ATOMS: atom_id res chain seq x y z
N MET A 1 -1.10 23.85 36.03
CA MET A 1 -1.68 23.59 34.69
C MET A 1 -0.68 24.08 33.67
N SER A 2 0.24 23.26 33.28
CA SER A 2 1.32 23.59 32.32
C SER A 2 1.07 22.76 31.06
N ARG A 3 0.79 23.43 29.95
CA ARG A 3 0.63 22.77 28.63
C ARG A 3 2.04 22.44 28.11
N ALA A 4 2.34 21.18 28.00
CA ALA A 4 3.52 20.70 27.28
C ALA A 4 3.22 20.77 25.78
N THR A 5 3.94 21.65 25.09
CA THR A 5 3.95 21.76 23.63
C THR A 5 4.81 20.65 23.07
N PHE A 6 4.21 19.69 22.40
CA PHE A 6 4.97 18.73 21.59
C PHE A 6 5.38 19.43 20.30
N ALA A 7 6.68 19.54 20.09
CA ALA A 7 7.26 20.07 18.87
C ALA A 7 7.26 18.96 17.80
N SER A 8 6.51 19.19 16.73
CA SER A 8 6.62 18.40 15.50
C SER A 8 8.01 18.59 14.91
N LEU A 9 8.78 17.52 14.84
CA LEU A 9 10.07 17.47 14.17
C LEU A 9 9.83 17.24 12.67
N ALA A 10 9.68 18.34 11.92
CA ALA A 10 9.69 18.27 10.47
C ALA A 10 11.12 18.07 9.98
N LEU A 11 11.41 16.90 9.39
CA LEU A 11 12.67 16.60 8.76
C LEU A 11 12.74 17.29 7.39
N THR A 12 13.39 18.45 7.32
CA THR A 12 13.69 19.15 6.07
C THR A 12 14.91 18.52 5.42
N ILE A 13 14.72 17.82 4.32
CA ILE A 13 15.82 17.36 3.45
C ILE A 13 16.31 18.54 2.63
N ALA A 14 17.50 19.02 2.91
CA ALA A 14 18.19 20.05 2.13
C ALA A 14 18.92 19.37 0.96
N SER A 15 18.39 19.55 -0.25
CA SER A 15 19.07 19.15 -1.49
C SER A 15 20.23 20.12 -1.78
N VAL A 16 21.46 19.64 -1.72
CA VAL A 16 22.64 20.36 -2.17
C VAL A 16 22.83 20.13 -3.67
N VAL A 17 22.54 21.16 -4.46
CA VAL A 17 22.91 21.20 -5.88
C VAL A 17 24.35 21.68 -6.00
N ALA A 18 25.25 20.83 -6.42
CA ALA A 18 26.61 21.18 -6.80
C ALA A 18 26.68 21.50 -8.30
N CYS A 19 26.83 22.79 -8.64
CA CYS A 19 27.20 23.22 -9.98
C CYS A 19 28.72 23.04 -10.18
N GLY A 20 29.10 22.15 -11.12
CA GLY A 20 30.46 22.05 -11.63
C GLY A 20 30.47 22.35 -13.14
N GLY A 21 30.84 23.57 -13.49
CA GLY A 21 31.02 23.97 -14.88
C GLY A 21 32.38 23.49 -15.43
N GLY A 22 32.36 22.95 -16.64
CA GLY A 22 33.53 22.65 -17.45
C GLY A 22 33.24 22.91 -18.91
N ALA A 23 33.76 24.06 -19.38
CA ALA A 23 33.70 24.44 -20.82
C ALA A 23 34.81 23.72 -21.59
N SER A 24 34.55 23.17 -22.73
CA SER A 24 35.53 22.81 -23.74
C SER A 24 34.99 23.16 -25.13
N ALA A 25 35.84 23.88 -25.90
CA ALA A 25 35.58 24.51 -27.18
C ALA A 25 35.64 23.51 -28.36
N PRO A 26 35.21 23.95 -29.55
CA PRO A 26 34.84 23.07 -30.66
C PRO A 26 36.02 22.73 -31.55
N SER A 27 36.09 21.51 -32.06
CA SER A 27 36.96 21.10 -33.16
C SER A 27 36.15 20.97 -34.45
N ALA A 28 36.80 21.47 -35.52
CA ALA A 28 36.31 21.68 -36.84
C ALA A 28 36.03 20.39 -37.63
N LEU A 29 35.04 20.49 -38.55
CA LEU A 29 34.61 19.52 -39.53
C LEU A 29 35.59 19.42 -40.73
N PRO A 30 35.65 18.32 -41.45
CA PRO A 30 35.91 18.32 -42.88
C PRO A 30 34.65 18.10 -43.68
N SER A 31 34.51 18.95 -44.69
CA SER A 31 33.50 18.83 -45.74
C SER A 31 33.73 17.62 -46.62
N SER A 32 32.68 16.85 -46.90
CA SER A 32 32.65 15.91 -48.04
C SER A 32 31.35 16.07 -48.80
N SER A 33 31.50 16.24 -50.10
CA SER A 33 30.54 16.47 -51.14
C SER A 33 29.59 15.26 -51.35
N VAL A 34 28.30 15.54 -51.48
CA VAL A 34 27.24 14.59 -51.80
C VAL A 34 26.84 14.77 -53.28
N PRO A 35 26.68 13.70 -54.07
CA PRO A 35 25.97 13.78 -55.35
C PRO A 35 24.46 13.61 -55.16
N PRO A 36 23.61 14.18 -56.02
CA PRO A 36 22.16 14.09 -55.89
C PRO A 36 21.62 12.84 -56.57
N SER A 37 20.76 12.11 -55.92
CA SER A 37 19.86 11.15 -56.58
C SER A 37 18.66 10.78 -55.72
N GLY A 38 17.49 10.90 -56.32
CA GLY A 38 16.31 10.10 -56.03
C GLY A 38 15.33 10.72 -55.02
N SER A 39 14.27 11.33 -55.51
CA SER A 39 13.05 11.59 -54.74
C SER A 39 12.44 10.29 -54.24
N PRO A 40 12.26 10.10 -52.94
CA PRO A 40 11.36 9.09 -52.49
C PRO A 40 9.92 9.63 -52.42
N SER A 41 9.01 8.79 -52.89
CA SER A 41 7.56 8.92 -52.76
C SER A 41 7.17 9.22 -51.29
N PRO A 42 6.14 10.02 -51.01
CA PRO A 42 5.74 10.30 -49.64
C PRO A 42 5.24 9.03 -48.99
N ALA A 43 6.02 8.52 -48.05
CA ALA A 43 5.55 7.52 -47.12
C ALA A 43 4.44 8.16 -46.25
N SER A 44 3.26 7.55 -46.26
CA SER A 44 2.16 7.92 -45.36
C SER A 44 2.67 7.85 -43.93
N SER A 45 2.94 9.00 -43.33
CA SER A 45 3.17 9.13 -41.92
C SER A 45 1.84 8.86 -41.21
N SER A 46 1.66 7.64 -40.74
CA SER A 46 0.65 7.35 -39.71
C SER A 46 1.06 8.15 -38.48
N THR A 47 0.39 9.26 -38.25
CA THR A 47 0.44 9.99 -36.98
C THR A 47 0.08 8.97 -35.89
N PRO A 48 0.91 8.74 -34.86
CA PRO A 48 0.50 7.91 -33.75
C PRO A 48 -0.77 8.56 -33.15
N SER A 49 -1.86 7.79 -33.11
CA SER A 49 -3.06 8.18 -32.40
C SER A 49 -2.63 8.40 -30.96
N LEU A 50 -2.74 9.63 -30.45
CA LEU A 50 -2.62 9.90 -29.04
C LEU A 50 -3.67 9.02 -28.36
N ALA A 51 -3.24 8.02 -27.63
CA ALA A 51 -4.14 7.24 -26.78
C ALA A 51 -4.95 8.23 -25.94
N ALA A 52 -6.27 8.08 -25.91
CA ALA A 52 -7.13 8.92 -25.07
C ALA A 52 -6.63 8.82 -23.64
N ALA A 53 -6.57 9.97 -22.95
CA ALA A 53 -6.20 9.97 -21.53
C ALA A 53 -7.14 9.02 -20.77
N PRO A 54 -6.63 8.22 -19.84
CA PRO A 54 -7.46 7.31 -19.07
C PRO A 54 -8.54 8.08 -18.31
N VAL A 55 -9.74 7.51 -18.25
CA VAL A 55 -10.84 8.09 -17.48
C VAL A 55 -10.44 8.18 -16.01
N GLN A 56 -10.64 9.35 -15.43
CA GLN A 56 -10.37 9.62 -14.02
C GLN A 56 -11.67 9.97 -13.31
N LEU A 57 -11.87 9.42 -12.12
CA LEU A 57 -12.94 9.78 -11.20
C LEU A 57 -12.29 10.21 -9.88
N ALA A 58 -12.62 11.41 -9.42
CA ALA A 58 -12.29 11.86 -8.06
C ALA A 58 -13.61 12.34 -7.44
N ALA A 59 -14.02 11.75 -6.35
CA ALA A 59 -15.31 12.05 -5.74
C ALA A 59 -15.31 11.79 -4.23
N ASP A 60 -16.05 12.61 -3.51
CA ASP A 60 -16.38 12.39 -2.10
C ASP A 60 -17.65 11.59 -2.01
N ILE A 61 -17.55 10.36 -1.54
CA ILE A 61 -18.63 9.37 -1.49
C ILE A 61 -19.24 9.35 -0.10
N ASP A 62 -20.56 9.57 -0.01
CA ASP A 62 -21.30 9.47 1.25
C ASP A 62 -21.42 8.00 1.67
N VAL A 63 -20.85 7.67 2.81
CA VAL A 63 -20.86 6.32 3.39
C VAL A 63 -21.84 6.20 4.58
N GLY A 64 -22.75 7.17 4.73
CA GLY A 64 -23.70 7.19 5.82
C GLY A 64 -23.23 8.01 7.02
N GLY A 65 -23.33 9.32 6.91
CA GLY A 65 -22.97 10.27 7.97
C GLY A 65 -21.58 10.88 7.88
N ARG A 66 -20.79 10.48 6.90
CA ARG A 66 -19.52 11.10 6.48
C ARG A 66 -19.23 10.81 5.01
N THR A 67 -18.29 11.56 4.43
CA THR A 67 -17.79 11.26 3.09
C THR A 67 -16.37 10.72 3.14
N LEU A 68 -16.09 9.73 2.27
CA LEU A 68 -14.75 9.25 1.99
C LEU A 68 -14.35 9.67 0.57
N HIS A 69 -13.11 10.13 0.42
CA HIS A 69 -12.56 10.49 -0.87
C HIS A 69 -12.13 9.25 -1.63
N LEU A 70 -12.65 9.08 -2.85
CA LEU A 70 -12.31 8.00 -3.78
C LEU A 70 -11.64 8.58 -5.02
N PHE A 71 -10.54 7.99 -5.44
CA PHE A 71 -9.87 8.30 -6.70
C PHE A 71 -9.68 7.03 -7.53
N CYS A 72 -10.18 7.06 -8.78
CA CYS A 72 -10.08 5.93 -9.71
C CYS A 72 -9.50 6.37 -11.05
N VAL A 73 -8.78 5.47 -11.70
CA VAL A 73 -8.27 5.62 -13.07
C VAL A 73 -8.68 4.41 -13.89
N GLY A 74 -8.97 4.63 -15.17
CA GLY A 74 -9.37 3.57 -16.11
C GLY A 74 -10.86 3.23 -16.03
N THR A 75 -11.22 2.15 -16.70
CA THR A 75 -12.60 1.63 -16.76
C THR A 75 -12.59 0.13 -16.56
N ALA A 76 -13.58 -0.40 -15.86
CA ALA A 76 -13.83 -1.83 -15.80
C ALA A 76 -14.98 -2.16 -16.77
N PRO A 77 -14.71 -2.81 -17.89
CA PRO A 77 -15.77 -3.36 -18.74
C PRO A 77 -16.66 -4.33 -17.94
N ALA A 78 -17.88 -4.53 -18.38
CA ALA A 78 -18.80 -5.43 -17.69
C ALA A 78 -18.18 -6.82 -17.47
N GLY A 79 -18.18 -7.27 -16.22
CA GLY A 79 -17.59 -8.56 -15.83
C GLY A 79 -16.10 -8.53 -15.51
N GLN A 80 -15.42 -7.42 -15.76
CA GLN A 80 -14.01 -7.25 -15.35
C GLN A 80 -13.93 -6.78 -13.89
N PRO A 81 -12.93 -7.25 -13.11
CA PRO A 81 -12.73 -6.78 -11.75
C PRO A 81 -12.27 -5.33 -11.72
N THR A 82 -12.63 -4.62 -10.65
CA THR A 82 -11.95 -3.38 -10.25
C THR A 82 -10.82 -3.73 -9.30
N VAL A 83 -9.63 -3.15 -9.49
CA VAL A 83 -8.57 -3.19 -8.49
C VAL A 83 -8.84 -2.10 -7.45
N LEU A 84 -8.87 -2.46 -6.17
CA LEU A 84 -9.08 -1.51 -5.06
C LEU A 84 -7.91 -1.58 -4.08
N GLY A 85 -7.26 -0.43 -3.89
CA GLY A 85 -6.13 -0.28 -2.99
C GLY A 85 -6.56 0.01 -1.55
N GLU A 86 -6.10 -0.82 -0.62
CA GLU A 86 -6.28 -0.67 0.83
C GLU A 86 -4.93 -0.31 1.47
N SER A 87 -4.78 0.92 1.93
CA SER A 87 -3.51 1.44 2.46
C SER A 87 -3.22 0.95 3.89
N GLY A 88 -1.98 1.02 4.31
CA GLY A 88 -1.57 0.73 5.68
C GLY A 88 -2.10 1.75 6.70
N LEU A 89 -1.81 1.56 7.97
CA LEU A 89 -2.20 2.48 9.05
C LEU A 89 -1.70 3.90 8.72
N MET A 90 -2.60 4.89 8.84
CA MET A 90 -2.39 6.28 8.49
C MET A 90 -1.96 6.54 7.02
N GLY A 91 -1.96 5.51 6.18
CA GLY A 91 -1.75 5.62 4.74
C GLY A 91 -3.05 5.97 4.03
N ASP A 92 -2.97 6.78 2.98
CA ASP A 92 -4.10 7.24 2.19
C ASP A 92 -4.01 6.78 0.71
N SER A 93 -4.93 7.26 -0.12
CA SER A 93 -5.00 6.89 -1.55
C SER A 93 -3.71 7.12 -2.33
N ARG A 94 -2.86 8.06 -1.88
CA ARG A 94 -1.58 8.41 -2.52
C ARG A 94 -0.57 7.25 -2.50
N THR A 95 -0.72 6.31 -1.57
CA THR A 95 0.05 5.06 -1.53
C THR A 95 0.06 4.36 -2.89
N TRP A 96 -1.00 4.51 -3.68
CA TRP A 96 -1.21 3.78 -4.93
C TRP A 96 -0.91 4.59 -6.19
N ASN A 97 -0.50 5.88 -6.07
CA ASN A 97 -0.32 6.78 -7.22
C ASN A 97 0.57 6.20 -8.33
N ASP A 98 1.66 5.54 -7.95
CA ASP A 98 2.66 5.05 -8.91
C ASP A 98 2.22 3.79 -9.67
N ILE A 99 1.14 3.12 -9.23
CA ILE A 99 0.59 1.94 -9.94
C ILE A 99 -0.66 2.26 -10.76
N LEU A 100 -1.39 3.36 -10.44
CA LEU A 100 -2.72 3.63 -10.99
C LEU A 100 -2.75 3.58 -12.52
N TYR A 101 -1.84 4.30 -13.18
CA TYR A 101 -1.87 4.42 -14.64
C TYR A 101 -1.47 3.12 -15.36
N ALA A 102 -0.52 2.38 -14.79
CA ALA A 102 -0.11 1.10 -15.35
C ALA A 102 -1.23 0.05 -15.24
N VAL A 103 -1.90 -0.02 -14.10
CA VAL A 103 -3.01 -0.97 -13.89
C VAL A 103 -4.24 -0.56 -14.71
N ALA A 104 -4.46 0.75 -14.91
CA ALA A 104 -5.55 1.30 -15.70
C ALA A 104 -5.50 0.91 -17.19
N GLU A 105 -4.36 0.44 -17.70
CA GLU A 105 -4.26 -0.13 -19.03
C GLU A 105 -5.07 -1.43 -19.20
N ARG A 106 -5.37 -2.11 -18.10
CA ARG A 106 -6.09 -3.39 -18.11
C ARG A 106 -7.50 -3.30 -17.52
N THR A 107 -7.67 -2.56 -16.42
CA THR A 107 -8.95 -2.44 -15.73
C THR A 107 -9.01 -1.16 -14.91
N ARG A 108 -10.18 -0.85 -14.33
CA ARG A 108 -10.32 0.25 -13.38
C ARG A 108 -9.53 -0.05 -12.11
N VAL A 109 -8.75 0.91 -11.64
CA VAL A 109 -8.04 0.85 -10.39
C VAL A 109 -8.39 2.06 -9.54
N CYS A 110 -8.64 1.84 -8.26
CA CYS A 110 -9.05 2.85 -7.30
C CYS A 110 -8.18 2.82 -6.05
N GLY A 111 -7.93 3.98 -5.45
CA GLY A 111 -7.51 4.16 -4.08
C GLY A 111 -8.52 5.05 -3.37
N TYR A 112 -8.59 4.97 -2.06
CA TYR A 112 -9.45 5.82 -1.25
C TYR A 112 -8.78 6.23 0.04
N ASP A 113 -9.28 7.31 0.63
CA ASP A 113 -8.84 7.81 1.93
C ASP A 113 -9.81 7.30 2.99
N ARG A 114 -9.31 6.60 4.01
CA ARG A 114 -10.15 6.24 5.16
C ARG A 114 -10.54 7.48 5.97
N ALA A 115 -11.59 7.36 6.78
CA ALA A 115 -12.05 8.45 7.65
C ALA A 115 -10.90 8.97 8.53
N GLY A 116 -10.73 10.28 8.57
CA GLY A 116 -9.64 10.97 9.26
C GLY A 116 -8.41 11.24 8.41
N LEU A 117 -8.31 10.65 7.22
CA LEU A 117 -7.12 10.77 6.37
C LEU A 117 -7.35 11.66 5.15
N ASN A 118 -6.32 12.41 4.80
CA ASN A 118 -6.16 13.22 3.58
C ASN A 118 -7.42 14.05 3.21
N GLN A 119 -8.20 13.64 2.20
CA GLN A 119 -9.37 14.36 1.71
C GLN A 119 -10.70 13.84 2.29
N SER A 120 -10.68 12.73 3.01
CA SER A 120 -11.87 12.21 3.69
C SER A 120 -12.24 13.05 4.90
N GLN A 121 -13.53 13.03 5.26
CA GLN A 121 -13.98 13.68 6.48
C GLN A 121 -13.35 13.04 7.72
N PRO A 122 -13.22 13.80 8.82
CA PRO A 122 -12.64 13.30 10.06
C PRO A 122 -13.30 12.01 10.55
N ALA A 123 -12.51 11.15 11.13
CA ALA A 123 -13.02 10.00 11.88
C ALA A 123 -13.87 10.50 13.07
N PRO A 124 -14.86 9.70 13.55
CA PRO A 124 -15.53 9.99 14.81
C PRO A 124 -14.51 10.13 15.95
N GLU A 125 -14.77 11.02 16.93
CA GLU A 125 -13.89 11.19 18.10
C GLU A 125 -13.84 9.94 19.01
N SER A 126 -14.80 9.04 18.91
CA SER A 126 -14.80 7.77 19.64
C SER A 126 -13.81 6.78 19.03
N ALA A 127 -13.24 5.92 19.87
CA ALA A 127 -12.42 4.81 19.41
C ALA A 127 -13.16 3.97 18.37
N ARG A 128 -12.49 3.68 17.25
CA ARG A 128 -12.98 2.86 16.16
C ARG A 128 -12.35 1.47 16.20
N THR A 129 -13.07 0.53 15.63
CA THR A 129 -12.63 -0.85 15.45
C THR A 129 -12.29 -1.13 13.98
N LEU A 130 -11.69 -2.27 13.69
CA LEU A 130 -11.49 -2.74 12.32
C LEU A 130 -12.84 -2.92 11.60
N GLN A 131 -13.88 -3.37 12.35
CA GLN A 131 -15.25 -3.48 11.80
C GLN A 131 -15.78 -2.13 11.32
N ASP A 132 -15.57 -1.04 12.06
CA ASP A 132 -16.01 0.28 11.64
C ASP A 132 -15.33 0.73 10.33
N GLN A 133 -14.07 0.36 10.12
CA GLN A 133 -13.38 0.64 8.85
C GLN A 133 -13.90 -0.23 7.71
N VAL A 134 -14.19 -1.49 7.97
CA VAL A 134 -14.76 -2.42 6.97
C VAL A 134 -16.20 -2.04 6.61
N ASP A 135 -16.99 -1.58 7.57
CA ASP A 135 -18.34 -1.05 7.30
C ASP A 135 -18.29 0.19 6.39
N ASP A 136 -17.36 1.12 6.66
CA ASP A 136 -17.09 2.27 5.79
C ASP A 136 -16.66 1.83 4.38
N LEU A 137 -15.75 0.86 4.27
CA LEU A 137 -15.29 0.31 2.99
C LEU A 137 -16.46 -0.33 2.21
N ARG A 138 -17.31 -1.11 2.89
CA ARG A 138 -18.50 -1.72 2.28
C ARG A 138 -19.48 -0.66 1.77
N ALA A 139 -19.72 0.38 2.56
CA ALA A 139 -20.58 1.49 2.16
C ALA A 139 -19.97 2.26 0.97
N LEU A 140 -18.65 2.48 0.96
CA LEU A 140 -17.93 3.10 -0.15
C LEU A 140 -18.09 2.30 -1.45
N VAL A 141 -17.82 0.99 -1.41
CA VAL A 141 -17.95 0.08 -2.57
C VAL A 141 -19.36 0.13 -3.13
N THR A 142 -20.37 0.16 -2.25
CA THR A 142 -21.78 0.18 -2.63
C THR A 142 -22.18 1.52 -3.21
N ALA A 143 -21.87 2.64 -2.53
CA ALA A 143 -22.30 3.98 -2.92
C ALA A 143 -21.55 4.51 -4.15
N ALA A 144 -20.30 4.11 -4.33
CA ALA A 144 -19.52 4.44 -5.52
C ALA A 144 -19.85 3.55 -6.74
N GLU A 145 -20.81 2.63 -6.59
CA GLU A 145 -21.19 1.68 -7.63
C GLU A 145 -19.95 0.94 -8.21
N LEU A 146 -19.01 0.57 -7.33
CA LEU A 146 -17.89 -0.30 -7.71
C LEU A 146 -18.44 -1.73 -7.93
N THR A 147 -19.53 -1.79 -8.72
CA THR A 147 -20.25 -3.02 -9.02
C THR A 147 -19.41 -3.95 -9.86
N GLY A 148 -19.23 -5.15 -9.38
CA GLY A 148 -18.43 -6.18 -9.99
C GLY A 148 -17.44 -6.72 -8.97
N PRO A 149 -16.77 -7.80 -9.34
CA PRO A 149 -15.78 -8.40 -8.46
C PRO A 149 -14.58 -7.47 -8.26
N ILE A 150 -13.96 -7.59 -7.10
CA ILE A 150 -12.83 -6.77 -6.66
C ILE A 150 -11.58 -7.64 -6.61
N VAL A 151 -10.48 -7.12 -7.11
CA VAL A 151 -9.13 -7.57 -6.76
C VAL A 151 -8.54 -6.54 -5.81
N PHE A 152 -8.28 -6.94 -4.57
CA PHE A 152 -7.64 -6.05 -3.61
C PHE A 152 -6.13 -6.00 -3.78
N THR A 153 -5.54 -4.81 -3.61
CA THR A 153 -4.13 -4.64 -3.26
C THR A 153 -4.06 -3.98 -1.89
N ALA A 154 -3.35 -4.58 -0.94
CA ALA A 154 -3.36 -4.12 0.45
C ALA A 154 -1.95 -4.01 1.01
N HIS A 155 -1.60 -2.84 1.56
CA HIS A 155 -0.31 -2.58 2.16
C HIS A 155 -0.36 -2.71 3.68
N SER A 156 0.66 -3.33 4.27
CA SER A 156 0.84 -3.34 5.73
C SER A 156 -0.41 -3.84 6.49
N SER A 157 -0.93 -3.05 7.45
CA SER A 157 -2.18 -3.34 8.19
C SER A 157 -3.44 -3.28 7.33
N GLY A 158 -3.40 -2.73 6.12
CA GLY A 158 -4.51 -2.83 5.16
C GLY A 158 -4.89 -4.28 4.85
N ALA A 159 -3.95 -5.22 5.01
CA ALA A 159 -4.23 -6.65 4.93
C ALA A 159 -5.30 -7.10 5.95
N TRP A 160 -5.41 -6.45 7.12
CA TRP A 160 -6.42 -6.77 8.12
C TRP A 160 -7.83 -6.37 7.66
N ASN A 161 -7.95 -5.18 7.05
CA ASN A 161 -9.21 -4.69 6.49
C ASN A 161 -9.70 -5.62 5.38
N VAL A 162 -8.81 -6.01 4.46
CA VAL A 162 -9.13 -6.94 3.37
C VAL A 162 -9.50 -8.31 3.91
N SER A 163 -8.83 -8.79 4.96
CA SER A 163 -9.15 -10.07 5.59
C SER A 163 -10.55 -10.05 6.22
N LEU A 164 -10.86 -9.03 7.03
CA LEU A 164 -12.17 -8.91 7.65
C LEU A 164 -13.27 -8.67 6.60
N TYR A 165 -13.02 -7.82 5.60
CA TYR A 165 -13.95 -7.61 4.48
C TYR A 165 -14.25 -8.92 3.75
N THR A 166 -13.22 -9.70 3.41
CA THR A 166 -13.38 -10.97 2.68
C THR A 166 -14.15 -12.01 3.49
N SER A 167 -13.97 -12.04 4.82
CA SER A 167 -14.73 -12.95 5.69
C SER A 167 -16.23 -12.70 5.67
N GLN A 168 -16.62 -11.44 5.45
CA GLN A 168 -18.04 -11.00 5.47
C GLN A 168 -18.66 -10.92 4.07
N HIS A 169 -17.86 -10.64 3.05
CA HIS A 169 -18.29 -10.43 1.67
C HIS A 169 -17.42 -11.23 0.67
N PRO A 170 -17.31 -12.56 0.86
CA PRO A 170 -16.43 -13.37 0.02
C PRO A 170 -16.83 -13.35 -1.47
N GLU A 171 -18.09 -13.10 -1.79
CA GLU A 171 -18.60 -13.02 -3.15
C GLU A 171 -18.09 -11.82 -3.95
N ASP A 172 -17.66 -10.77 -3.26
CA ASP A 172 -17.12 -9.55 -3.89
C ASP A 172 -15.67 -9.71 -4.31
N VAL A 173 -14.92 -10.64 -3.71
CA VAL A 173 -13.45 -10.73 -3.84
C VAL A 173 -13.04 -11.83 -4.81
N LEU A 174 -12.28 -11.48 -5.84
CA LEU A 174 -11.74 -12.46 -6.80
C LEU A 174 -10.29 -12.85 -6.55
N GLY A 175 -9.50 -11.94 -6.02
CA GLY A 175 -8.08 -12.17 -5.76
C GLY A 175 -7.46 -11.07 -4.90
N VAL A 176 -6.28 -11.31 -4.38
CA VAL A 176 -5.62 -10.40 -3.44
C VAL A 176 -4.12 -10.33 -3.72
N VAL A 177 -3.58 -9.10 -3.70
CA VAL A 177 -2.14 -8.84 -3.63
C VAL A 177 -1.85 -8.16 -2.29
N LEU A 178 -1.16 -8.84 -1.40
CA LEU A 178 -0.70 -8.27 -0.14
C LEU A 178 0.71 -7.72 -0.30
N VAL A 179 0.88 -6.45 0.00
CA VAL A 179 2.13 -5.70 -0.18
C VAL A 179 2.75 -5.47 1.18
N ASP A 180 3.80 -6.21 1.48
CA ASP A 180 4.51 -6.20 2.76
C ASP A 180 3.54 -6.21 3.96
N PRO A 181 2.62 -7.19 4.04
CA PRO A 181 1.51 -7.18 4.98
C PRO A 181 1.97 -7.35 6.42
N ARG A 182 1.26 -6.70 7.35
CA ARG A 182 1.49 -6.87 8.78
C ARG A 182 0.74 -8.09 9.32
N GLY A 183 1.47 -9.09 9.83
CA GLY A 183 0.87 -10.21 10.55
C GLY A 183 0.22 -9.73 11.86
N SER A 184 -0.89 -10.34 12.27
CA SER A 184 -1.62 -9.93 13.46
C SER A 184 -0.89 -10.18 14.79
N HIS A 185 -0.01 -11.18 14.83
CA HIS A 185 0.78 -11.54 16.03
C HIS A 185 2.06 -10.70 16.20
N VAL A 186 2.48 -9.99 15.14
CA VAL A 186 3.76 -9.29 15.07
C VAL A 186 4.00 -8.33 16.24
N SER A 187 2.99 -7.53 16.60
CA SER A 187 3.13 -6.56 17.70
C SER A 187 3.44 -7.19 19.04
N ALA A 188 2.74 -8.28 19.38
CA ALA A 188 2.94 -8.98 20.65
C ALA A 188 4.32 -9.64 20.71
N GLU A 189 4.76 -10.24 19.60
CA GLU A 189 6.06 -10.88 19.52
C GLU A 189 7.21 -9.87 19.52
N TRP A 190 7.09 -8.73 18.85
CA TRP A 190 8.06 -7.65 18.94
C TRP A 190 8.18 -7.11 20.36
N LEU A 191 7.05 -6.87 21.03
CA LEU A 191 7.08 -6.43 22.44
C LEU A 191 7.78 -7.43 23.34
N ALA A 192 7.54 -8.73 23.13
CA ALA A 192 8.19 -9.80 23.88
C ALA A 192 9.68 -9.93 23.57
N ALA A 193 10.11 -9.57 22.33
CA ALA A 193 11.50 -9.63 21.90
C ALA A 193 12.33 -8.42 22.39
N LEU A 194 11.69 -7.32 22.79
CA LEU A 194 12.43 -6.17 23.35
C LEU A 194 13.10 -6.55 24.67
N PRO A 195 14.33 -6.04 24.89
CA PRO A 195 15.00 -6.19 26.20
C PRO A 195 14.09 -5.74 27.34
N PRO A 196 14.19 -6.30 28.54
CA PRO A 196 13.46 -5.81 29.72
C PRO A 196 13.69 -4.32 29.94
N LYS A 197 12.63 -3.59 30.31
CA LYS A 197 12.72 -2.15 30.59
C LYS A 197 13.74 -1.89 31.70
N ALA A 198 14.72 -1.04 31.42
CA ALA A 198 15.79 -0.69 32.35
C ALA A 198 16.06 0.81 32.36
N ALA A 199 16.62 1.32 33.45
CA ALA A 199 17.09 2.70 33.51
C ALA A 199 18.23 2.89 32.51
N GLY A 200 18.08 3.90 31.61
CA GLY A 200 19.08 4.18 30.58
C GLY A 200 19.03 3.24 29.37
N GLU A 201 17.91 2.54 29.15
CA GLU A 201 17.73 1.77 27.90
C GLU A 201 17.92 2.67 26.65
N PRO A 202 18.37 2.13 25.51
CA PRO A 202 18.50 2.89 24.28
C PRO A 202 17.18 3.56 23.87
N VAL A 203 17.29 4.79 23.34
CA VAL A 203 16.10 5.59 22.93
C VAL A 203 15.23 4.83 21.94
N ALA A 204 15.82 4.15 20.98
CA ALA A 204 15.09 3.35 20.00
C ALA A 204 14.31 2.19 20.63
N VAL A 205 14.88 1.52 21.64
CA VAL A 205 14.18 0.44 22.37
C VAL A 205 13.01 1.00 23.16
N ALA A 206 13.19 2.15 23.84
CA ALA A 206 12.13 2.82 24.57
C ALA A 206 10.99 3.29 23.65
N ALA A 207 11.33 3.87 22.49
CA ALA A 207 10.37 4.34 21.50
C ALA A 207 9.55 3.19 20.91
N ASN A 208 10.19 2.09 20.50
CA ASN A 208 9.48 0.91 20.00
C ASN A 208 8.57 0.29 21.08
N ARG A 209 9.02 0.27 22.35
CA ARG A 209 8.18 -0.19 23.45
C ARG A 209 6.94 0.69 23.65
N ASP A 210 7.09 2.01 23.56
CA ASP A 210 5.99 2.95 23.70
C ASP A 210 5.00 2.82 22.54
N GLU A 211 5.50 2.68 21.31
CA GLU A 211 4.66 2.38 20.15
C GLU A 211 3.87 1.07 20.32
N LEU A 212 4.54 -0.01 20.73
CA LEU A 212 3.93 -1.32 20.89
C LEU A 212 2.99 -1.43 22.12
N THR A 213 2.97 -0.46 23.00
CA THR A 213 2.10 -0.43 24.17
C THR A 213 1.13 0.74 24.15
N THR A 214 1.62 1.96 24.25
CA THR A 214 0.80 3.17 24.38
C THR A 214 0.07 3.50 23.08
N PHE A 215 0.80 3.57 21.96
CA PHE A 215 0.20 3.92 20.67
C PHE A 215 -0.85 2.92 20.21
N GLN A 216 -0.62 1.63 20.42
CA GLN A 216 -1.59 0.59 20.01
C GLN A 216 -2.86 0.57 20.86
N SER A 217 -2.80 1.02 22.11
CA SER A 217 -3.93 1.00 23.04
C SER A 217 -4.64 2.34 23.18
N ASP A 218 -4.13 3.42 22.61
CA ASP A 218 -4.73 4.76 22.65
C ASP A 218 -5.14 5.24 21.26
N PRO A 219 -6.41 5.06 20.86
CA PRO A 219 -6.92 5.49 19.57
C PRO A 219 -6.78 6.97 19.28
N SER A 220 -6.64 7.81 20.30
CA SER A 220 -6.47 9.26 20.14
C SER A 220 -5.12 9.67 19.57
N LEU A 221 -4.18 8.73 19.45
CA LEU A 221 -2.83 8.94 18.92
C LEU A 221 -2.73 8.71 17.40
N ASN A 222 -3.79 8.24 16.76
CA ASN A 222 -3.86 8.13 15.30
C ASN A 222 -5.11 8.85 14.75
N ASP A 223 -5.00 9.44 13.57
CA ASP A 223 -6.06 10.26 12.97
C ASP A 223 -7.31 9.44 12.58
N GLU A 224 -7.18 8.14 12.47
CA GLU A 224 -8.28 7.21 12.19
C GLU A 224 -9.05 6.82 13.45
N HIS A 225 -8.53 7.19 14.62
CA HIS A 225 -9.00 6.79 15.95
C HIS A 225 -9.17 5.27 16.10
N LEU A 226 -8.36 4.49 15.37
CA LEU A 226 -8.39 3.04 15.38
C LEU A 226 -7.77 2.48 16.66
N ASP A 227 -8.52 1.66 17.40
CA ASP A 227 -8.02 0.83 18.48
C ASP A 227 -7.30 -0.39 17.87
N LEU A 228 -5.98 -0.31 17.78
CA LEU A 228 -5.17 -1.35 17.13
C LEU A 228 -5.21 -2.67 17.90
N THR A 229 -5.39 -2.64 19.22
CA THR A 229 -5.54 -3.87 20.03
C THR A 229 -6.79 -4.62 19.61
N LYS A 230 -7.93 -3.93 19.51
CA LYS A 230 -9.17 -4.53 19.04
C LYS A 230 -9.13 -4.93 17.57
N ALA A 231 -8.45 -4.15 16.72
CA ALA A 231 -8.28 -4.51 15.32
C ALA A 231 -7.51 -5.84 15.17
N ILE A 232 -6.46 -6.04 15.97
CA ILE A 232 -5.71 -7.30 16.00
C ILE A 232 -6.60 -8.46 16.50
N GLU A 233 -7.40 -8.24 17.54
CA GLU A 233 -8.35 -9.25 18.02
C GLU A 233 -9.32 -9.65 16.92
N GLN A 234 -9.93 -8.69 16.22
CA GLN A 234 -10.92 -8.94 15.17
C GLN A 234 -10.32 -9.66 13.94
N VAL A 235 -9.12 -9.31 13.51
CA VAL A 235 -8.47 -10.02 12.41
C VAL A 235 -8.07 -11.45 12.81
N ASN A 236 -7.65 -11.68 14.05
CA ASN A 236 -7.35 -13.01 14.54
C ASN A 236 -8.59 -13.94 14.60
N GLU A 237 -9.79 -13.37 14.72
CA GLU A 237 -11.03 -14.17 14.69
C GLU A 237 -11.34 -14.75 13.31
N VAL A 238 -10.80 -14.15 12.23
CA VAL A 238 -11.08 -14.55 10.85
C VAL A 238 -9.93 -15.28 10.17
N LEU A 239 -8.70 -15.11 10.64
CA LEU A 239 -7.53 -15.83 10.13
C LEU A 239 -7.43 -17.19 10.82
N ASP A 240 -7.72 -18.27 10.09
CA ASP A 240 -7.60 -19.66 10.60
C ASP A 240 -6.87 -20.53 9.55
N PRO A 241 -5.66 -21.00 9.83
CA PRO A 241 -4.90 -21.82 8.89
C PRO A 241 -5.56 -23.17 8.55
N LYS A 242 -6.61 -23.57 9.28
CA LYS A 242 -7.40 -24.78 8.96
C LYS A 242 -8.49 -24.53 7.94
N THR A 243 -8.93 -23.28 7.81
CA THR A 243 -9.98 -22.86 6.88
C THR A 243 -9.49 -21.61 6.15
N PRO A 244 -8.76 -21.79 5.03
CA PRO A 244 -8.20 -20.67 4.30
C PRO A 244 -9.24 -19.60 3.97
N LEU A 245 -9.04 -18.37 4.46
CA LEU A 245 -9.98 -17.25 4.33
C LEU A 245 -10.27 -16.90 2.86
N PHE A 246 -9.23 -16.89 2.04
CA PHE A 246 -9.37 -16.57 0.61
C PHE A 246 -9.73 -17.80 -0.24
N GLY A 247 -9.79 -19.00 0.36
CA GLY A 247 -10.21 -20.22 -0.32
C GLY A 247 -9.28 -20.61 -1.48
N ASP A 248 -9.82 -20.63 -2.71
CA ASP A 248 -9.05 -20.90 -3.94
C ASP A 248 -8.79 -19.66 -4.80
N ARG A 249 -8.95 -18.46 -4.23
CA ARG A 249 -8.64 -17.19 -4.89
C ARG A 249 -7.12 -17.01 -5.00
N PRO A 250 -6.62 -16.48 -6.11
CA PRO A 250 -5.20 -16.14 -6.20
C PRO A 250 -4.82 -15.12 -5.11
N LEU A 251 -3.74 -15.44 -4.39
CA LEU A 251 -3.16 -14.62 -3.35
C LEU A 251 -1.66 -14.48 -3.62
N ILE A 252 -1.19 -13.28 -3.82
CA ILE A 252 0.25 -12.99 -3.93
C ILE A 252 0.67 -12.13 -2.75
N VAL A 253 1.71 -12.57 -2.04
CA VAL A 253 2.32 -11.84 -0.93
C VAL A 253 3.67 -11.30 -1.40
N LEU A 254 3.79 -9.98 -1.55
CA LEU A 254 5.05 -9.31 -1.82
C LEU A 254 5.75 -9.05 -0.47
N GLN A 255 6.98 -9.48 -0.35
CA GLN A 255 7.77 -9.39 0.88
C GLN A 255 8.99 -8.49 0.62
N ALA A 256 9.08 -7.38 1.34
CA ALA A 256 10.24 -6.50 1.27
C ALA A 256 11.49 -7.20 1.84
N GLY A 257 12.64 -7.06 1.16
CA GLY A 257 13.89 -7.72 1.55
C GLY A 257 14.81 -6.88 2.43
N LEU A 258 14.53 -5.58 2.55
CA LEU A 258 15.35 -4.68 3.37
C LEU A 258 14.67 -4.39 4.72
N THR A 259 15.48 -4.32 5.77
CA THR A 259 15.03 -3.87 7.10
C THR A 259 14.46 -2.46 7.00
N PRO A 260 13.26 -2.20 7.55
CA PRO A 260 12.71 -0.86 7.61
C PRO A 260 13.66 0.13 8.30
N ASN A 261 13.80 1.33 7.71
CA ASN A 261 14.65 2.38 8.28
C ASN A 261 14.27 2.77 9.72
N SER A 262 13.01 2.62 10.10
CA SER A 262 12.51 2.86 11.46
C SER A 262 13.17 1.96 12.53
N TRP A 263 13.79 0.86 12.12
CA TRP A 263 14.49 -0.06 13.05
C TRP A 263 16.01 0.08 13.00
N SER A 264 16.56 0.97 12.17
CA SER A 264 18.02 1.14 12.00
C SER A 264 18.74 1.40 13.33
N ASP A 265 18.09 2.07 14.27
CA ASP A 265 18.65 2.45 15.56
C ASP A 265 18.44 1.39 16.67
N LEU A 266 17.76 0.28 16.37
CA LEU A 266 17.65 -0.85 17.29
C LEU A 266 18.99 -1.61 17.37
N PRO A 267 19.30 -2.24 18.53
CA PRO A 267 20.43 -3.17 18.63
C PRO A 267 20.32 -4.27 17.54
N ASP A 268 21.47 -4.64 16.95
CA ASP A 268 21.51 -5.61 15.84
C ASP A 268 20.79 -6.92 16.15
N GLU A 269 20.98 -7.44 17.36
CA GLU A 269 20.31 -8.67 17.80
C GLU A 269 18.77 -8.52 17.87
N THR A 270 18.27 -7.35 18.29
CA THR A 270 16.84 -7.05 18.34
C THR A 270 16.29 -6.91 16.93
N ARG A 271 17.01 -6.22 16.04
CA ARG A 271 16.61 -6.02 14.64
C ARG A 271 16.47 -7.35 13.91
N VAL A 272 17.45 -8.25 14.03
CA VAL A 272 17.38 -9.61 13.42
C VAL A 272 16.14 -10.38 13.89
N VAL A 273 15.77 -10.25 15.15
CA VAL A 273 14.57 -10.91 15.70
C VAL A 273 13.31 -10.24 15.14
N PHE A 274 13.28 -8.91 15.05
CA PHE A 274 12.17 -8.15 14.49
C PHE A 274 11.93 -8.49 13.02
N ASP A 275 12.99 -8.52 12.21
CA ASP A 275 12.93 -8.93 10.80
C ASP A 275 12.33 -10.33 10.65
N ARG A 276 12.80 -11.29 11.43
CA ARG A 276 12.26 -12.64 11.38
C ARG A 276 10.77 -12.67 11.72
N ILE A 277 10.35 -12.03 12.82
CA ILE A 277 8.94 -11.96 13.22
C ILE A 277 8.09 -11.34 12.12
N TRP A 278 8.61 -10.29 11.47
CA TRP A 278 7.93 -9.63 10.36
C TRP A 278 7.69 -10.59 9.20
N HIS A 279 8.74 -11.25 8.72
CA HIS A 279 8.65 -12.21 7.63
C HIS A 279 7.79 -13.45 7.97
N ASP A 280 7.88 -13.94 9.21
CA ASP A 280 7.03 -15.04 9.68
C ASP A 280 5.54 -14.62 9.62
N GLY A 281 5.23 -13.38 10.03
CA GLY A 281 3.89 -12.81 9.95
C GLY A 281 3.35 -12.69 8.53
N GLN A 282 4.19 -12.32 7.58
CA GLN A 282 3.83 -12.26 6.17
C GLN A 282 3.60 -13.66 5.59
N THR A 283 4.50 -14.60 5.92
CA THR A 283 4.42 -15.97 5.45
C THR A 283 3.15 -16.68 5.94
N ALA A 284 2.63 -16.30 7.11
CA ALA A 284 1.39 -16.85 7.64
C ALA A 284 0.19 -16.63 6.70
N PHE A 285 0.14 -15.50 5.95
CA PHE A 285 -0.92 -15.26 4.98
C PHE A 285 -0.96 -16.27 3.84
N LEU A 286 0.15 -16.96 3.54
CA LEU A 286 0.17 -17.97 2.48
C LEU A 286 -0.75 -19.16 2.79
N SER A 287 -1.04 -19.43 4.06
CA SER A 287 -2.00 -20.47 4.45
C SER A 287 -3.45 -20.08 4.19
N GLU A 288 -3.74 -18.81 3.93
CA GLU A 288 -5.08 -18.27 3.75
C GLU A 288 -5.64 -18.46 2.32
N SER A 289 -4.85 -19.04 1.40
CA SER A 289 -5.33 -19.45 0.08
C SER A 289 -4.65 -20.73 -0.38
N THR A 290 -5.40 -21.60 -1.08
CA THR A 290 -4.84 -22.78 -1.75
C THR A 290 -4.08 -22.43 -3.04
N LYS A 291 -4.18 -21.17 -3.50
CA LYS A 291 -3.47 -20.62 -4.67
C LYS A 291 -2.61 -19.42 -4.28
N SER A 292 -1.88 -19.56 -3.18
CA SER A 292 -0.98 -18.52 -2.70
C SER A 292 0.43 -18.67 -3.25
N SER A 293 1.11 -17.52 -3.42
CA SER A 293 2.54 -17.44 -3.70
C SER A 293 3.17 -16.26 -2.98
N ALA A 294 4.47 -16.36 -2.67
CA ALA A 294 5.27 -15.26 -2.16
C ALA A 294 6.27 -14.79 -3.20
N VAL A 295 6.50 -13.49 -3.27
CA VAL A 295 7.51 -12.85 -4.12
C VAL A 295 8.40 -11.98 -3.24
N ALA A 296 9.68 -12.32 -3.17
CA ALA A 296 10.66 -11.48 -2.49
C ALA A 296 11.02 -10.27 -3.37
N VAL A 297 11.05 -9.08 -2.74
CA VAL A 297 11.42 -7.80 -3.36
C VAL A 297 12.65 -7.29 -2.62
N ASP A 298 13.81 -7.87 -2.96
CA ASP A 298 15.06 -7.76 -2.20
C ASP A 298 15.61 -6.33 -2.08
N ASP A 299 15.23 -5.42 -2.98
CA ASP A 299 15.70 -4.04 -3.06
C ASP A 299 14.65 -3.01 -2.57
N SER A 300 13.69 -3.45 -1.77
CA SER A 300 12.69 -2.59 -1.13
C SER A 300 12.61 -2.84 0.37
N ASP A 301 12.30 -1.80 1.12
CA ASP A 301 11.85 -1.88 2.51
C ASP A 301 10.32 -1.84 2.61
N HIS A 302 9.79 -1.54 3.80
CA HIS A 302 8.35 -1.46 4.04
C HIS A 302 7.61 -0.46 3.14
N ASP A 303 8.29 0.55 2.58
CA ASP A 303 7.72 1.51 1.62
C ASP A 303 7.75 0.96 0.18
N LEU A 304 7.48 -0.34 0.04
CA LEU A 304 7.43 -1.06 -1.24
C LEU A 304 6.54 -0.38 -2.28
N PRO A 305 5.38 0.22 -1.93
CA PRO A 305 4.57 0.95 -2.91
C PRO A 305 5.31 2.10 -3.61
N ALA A 306 6.18 2.81 -2.91
CA ALA A 306 6.97 3.89 -3.49
C ALA A 306 8.28 3.40 -4.13
N MET A 307 8.93 2.38 -3.54
CA MET A 307 10.23 1.90 -4.01
C MET A 307 10.14 0.97 -5.22
N ARG A 308 9.13 0.09 -5.25
CA ARG A 308 8.98 -0.96 -6.27
C ARG A 308 7.52 -1.10 -6.74
N PRO A 309 6.92 -0.01 -7.25
CA PRO A 309 5.57 -0.07 -7.83
C PRO A 309 5.46 -1.09 -8.96
N ASP A 310 6.55 -1.32 -9.70
CA ASP A 310 6.61 -2.32 -10.76
C ASP A 310 6.34 -3.76 -10.27
N ALA A 311 6.81 -4.10 -9.08
CA ALA A 311 6.54 -5.41 -8.47
C ALA A 311 5.04 -5.58 -8.15
N ILE A 312 4.38 -4.51 -7.65
CA ILE A 312 2.94 -4.52 -7.38
C ILE A 312 2.14 -4.65 -8.68
N VAL A 313 2.50 -3.89 -9.71
CA VAL A 313 1.85 -3.97 -11.04
C VAL A 313 1.98 -5.37 -11.61
N GLY A 314 3.18 -5.98 -11.53
CA GLY A 314 3.43 -7.35 -11.97
C GLY A 314 2.54 -8.38 -11.26
N ALA A 315 2.46 -8.30 -9.93
CA ALA A 315 1.62 -9.17 -9.12
C ALA A 315 0.13 -8.99 -9.41
N LEU A 316 -0.32 -7.74 -9.58
CA LEU A 316 -1.70 -7.45 -9.95
C LEU A 316 -2.05 -8.02 -11.32
N PHE A 317 -1.14 -7.92 -12.29
CA PHE A 317 -1.37 -8.49 -13.62
C PHE A 317 -1.43 -10.01 -13.58
N GLU A 318 -0.60 -10.65 -12.75
CA GLU A 318 -0.66 -12.10 -12.55
C GLU A 318 -2.00 -12.52 -11.92
N VAL A 319 -2.49 -11.81 -10.90
CA VAL A 319 -3.82 -12.08 -10.32
C VAL A 319 -4.92 -11.86 -11.33
N LEU A 320 -4.89 -10.75 -12.08
CA LEU A 320 -5.89 -10.45 -13.12
C LEU A 320 -5.93 -11.53 -14.22
N ASP A 321 -4.78 -12.08 -14.61
CA ASP A 321 -4.70 -13.17 -15.59
C ASP A 321 -5.31 -14.48 -15.05
N GLN A 322 -5.23 -14.73 -13.75
CA GLN A 322 -5.77 -15.92 -13.11
C GLN A 322 -7.29 -15.85 -12.90
N VAL A 323 -7.83 -14.65 -12.65
CA VAL A 323 -9.29 -14.50 -12.42
C VAL A 323 -10.07 -14.35 -13.73
N GLY A 324 -9.39 -14.03 -14.81
CA GLY A 324 -9.95 -13.97 -16.16
C GLY A 324 -10.98 -12.85 -16.36
N PRO A 325 -11.47 -12.69 -17.60
CA PRO A 325 -12.63 -11.86 -17.87
C PRO A 325 -13.93 -12.56 -17.45
#